data_634ea86a6667c0bbbb04b0f6ef4bc9a1
#
_entry.id   634ea86a6667c0bbbb04b0f6ef4bc9a1
#
_cell.length_a   1.000
_cell.length_b   1.000
_cell.length_c   1.000
_cell.angle_alpha   90.00
_cell.angle_beta   90.00
_cell.angle_gamma   90.00
#
_symmetry.space_group_name_H-M   'P 1'
#
loop_
_entity.id
_entity.type
_entity.pdbx_description
1 polymer ?
#
loop_
_entity_poly.entity_id
_entity_poly.type
_entity_poly.pdbx_seq_one_letter_code
_entity_poly.pdbx_strand_id
1 'polypeptide(L)'
;MESISIVVRKFPEHNEEFMQAWKDSWTEADTSAFTESGAVNYWAYDEADDGVTYIIVNKWPSQEAREGFVGSDAAKTMESEINSLFEEKTGVSSDEAGKDVISESMFLGLDVQFSL
;
A
#
# COMPACT_ATOMS: atom_id res chain seq x y z
N MET A 1 1.35 14.20 -16.88
CA MET A 1 0.13 13.55 -16.33
C MET A 1 0.55 12.65 -15.18
N GLU A 2 0.04 12.92 -14.00
CA GLU A 2 0.31 12.08 -12.85
C GLU A 2 -0.48 10.76 -12.92
N SER A 3 0.05 9.71 -12.33
CA SER A 3 -0.63 8.43 -12.22
C SER A 3 -0.81 8.07 -10.74
N ILE A 4 -2.01 7.68 -10.38
CA ILE A 4 -2.39 7.40 -9.00
C ILE A 4 -2.90 5.96 -8.89
N SER A 5 -2.43 5.28 -7.84
CA SER A 5 -2.95 3.99 -7.41
C SER A 5 -3.63 4.19 -6.06
N ILE A 6 -4.86 3.73 -5.95
CA ILE A 6 -5.61 3.75 -4.71
C ILE A 6 -5.88 2.30 -4.30
N VAL A 7 -5.43 1.94 -3.10
CA VAL A 7 -5.65 0.62 -2.54
C VAL A 7 -6.49 0.77 -1.28
N VAL A 8 -7.61 0.06 -1.22
CA VAL A 8 -8.49 0.05 -0.05
C VAL A 8 -8.44 -1.34 0.55
N ARG A 9 -8.14 -1.41 1.84
CA ARG A 9 -8.14 -2.67 2.59
C ARG A 9 -8.97 -2.52 3.86
N LYS A 10 -9.92 -3.42 4.05
CA LYS A 10 -10.75 -3.45 5.24
C LYS A 10 -10.42 -4.68 6.08
N PHE A 11 -10.11 -4.46 7.35
CA PHE A 11 -9.96 -5.52 8.35
C PHE A 11 -11.26 -5.61 9.16
N PRO A 12 -11.83 -6.82 9.36
CA PRO A 12 -13.13 -6.98 9.98
C PRO A 12 -13.16 -6.63 11.47
N GLU A 13 -12.00 -6.57 12.11
CA GLU A 13 -11.88 -6.23 13.52
C GLU A 13 -10.85 -5.12 13.69
N HIS A 14 -11.10 -4.24 14.65
CA HIS A 14 -10.10 -3.29 15.09
C HIS A 14 -8.97 -4.05 15.80
N ASN A 15 -7.82 -4.10 15.19
CA ASN A 15 -6.65 -4.77 15.73
C ASN A 15 -5.43 -3.87 15.61
N GLU A 16 -5.09 -3.18 16.71
CA GLU A 16 -3.96 -2.26 16.75
C GLU A 16 -2.63 -2.95 16.44
N GLU A 17 -2.47 -4.20 16.85
CA GLU A 17 -1.27 -4.98 16.57
C GLU A 17 -1.06 -5.17 15.07
N PHE A 18 -2.10 -5.56 14.35
CA PHE A 18 -2.04 -5.70 12.89
C PHE A 18 -1.81 -4.37 12.18
N MET A 19 -2.48 -3.32 12.66
CA MET A 19 -2.30 -1.97 12.13
C MET A 19 -0.84 -1.53 12.27
N GLN A 20 -0.28 -1.67 13.45
CA GLN A 20 1.10 -1.28 13.72
C GLN A 20 2.09 -2.14 12.93
N ALA A 21 1.86 -3.45 12.87
CA ALA A 21 2.70 -4.37 12.13
C ALA A 21 2.71 -4.05 10.62
N TRP A 22 1.57 -3.71 10.06
CA TRP A 22 1.48 -3.31 8.65
C TRP A 22 2.26 -2.03 8.37
N LYS A 23 2.07 -1.01 9.21
CA LYS A 23 2.80 0.25 9.13
C LYS A 23 4.32 0.03 9.28
N ASP A 24 4.74 -0.76 10.26
CA ASP A 24 6.15 -1.05 10.50
C ASP A 24 6.76 -1.83 9.35
N SER A 25 6.03 -2.75 8.74
CA SER A 25 6.49 -3.50 7.58
C SER A 25 6.83 -2.58 6.40
N TRP A 26 6.01 -1.57 6.16
CA TRP A 26 6.27 -0.58 5.11
C TRP A 26 7.46 0.32 5.44
N THR A 27 7.65 0.68 6.71
CA THR A 27 8.77 1.53 7.12
C THR A 27 10.10 0.79 7.21
N GLU A 28 10.08 -0.50 7.48
CA GLU A 28 11.27 -1.35 7.60
C GLU A 28 11.72 -1.96 6.26
N ALA A 29 10.80 -2.15 5.31
CA ALA A 29 11.14 -2.68 3.99
C ALA A 29 12.01 -1.71 3.20
N ASP A 30 12.82 -2.25 2.31
CA ASP A 30 13.59 -1.43 1.36
C ASP A 30 12.66 -0.86 0.28
N THR A 31 12.28 0.40 0.46
CA THR A 31 11.41 1.13 -0.46
C THR A 31 12.18 2.06 -1.40
N SER A 32 13.49 1.93 -1.50
CA SER A 32 14.33 2.84 -2.29
C SER A 32 13.96 2.86 -3.77
N ALA A 33 13.69 1.71 -4.37
CA ALA A 33 13.27 1.65 -5.78
C ALA A 33 11.92 2.35 -6.01
N PHE A 34 11.01 2.26 -5.03
CA PHE A 34 9.74 2.96 -5.06
C PHE A 34 9.94 4.47 -5.03
N THR A 35 10.74 4.98 -4.10
CA THR A 35 11.02 6.42 -4.00
C THR A 35 11.83 6.95 -5.19
N GLU A 36 12.77 6.18 -5.70
CA GLU A 36 13.56 6.52 -6.89
C GLU A 36 12.69 6.62 -8.15
N SER A 37 11.58 5.90 -8.21
CA SER A 37 10.62 6.04 -9.32
C SER A 37 9.85 7.36 -9.31
N GLY A 38 10.07 8.19 -8.29
CA GLY A 38 9.36 9.45 -8.08
C GLY A 38 8.02 9.27 -7.37
N ALA A 39 7.74 8.08 -6.84
CA ALA A 39 6.50 7.80 -6.14
C ALA A 39 6.42 8.47 -4.78
N VAL A 40 5.21 8.85 -4.43
CA VAL A 40 4.85 9.36 -3.10
C VAL A 40 3.74 8.49 -2.55
N ASN A 41 3.84 8.14 -1.28
CA ASN A 41 2.90 7.26 -0.61
C ASN A 41 2.16 8.01 0.49
N TYR A 42 0.84 7.90 0.50
CA TYR A 42 -0.01 8.45 1.55
C TYR A 42 -0.85 7.34 2.15
N TRP A 43 -1.01 7.37 3.44
CA TRP A 43 -1.81 6.43 4.20
C TRP A 43 -2.85 7.17 5.01
N ALA A 44 -4.06 6.63 4.99
CA ALA A 44 -5.13 7.04 5.87
C ALA A 44 -5.86 5.80 6.37
N TYR A 45 -6.52 5.91 7.49
CA TYR A 45 -7.40 4.86 7.96
C TYR A 45 -8.64 5.48 8.63
N ASP A 46 -9.71 4.73 8.57
CA ASP A 46 -10.96 5.05 9.24
C ASP A 46 -11.37 3.87 10.12
N GLU A 47 -11.69 4.15 11.36
CA GLU A 47 -12.14 3.15 12.33
C GLU A 47 -13.66 3.20 12.45
N ALA A 48 -14.29 2.05 12.33
CA ALA A 48 -15.72 1.87 12.52
C ALA A 48 -15.98 0.70 13.47
N ASP A 49 -17.19 0.56 13.94
CA ASP A 49 -17.56 -0.52 14.86
C ASP A 49 -17.35 -1.91 14.24
N ASP A 50 -17.40 -2.02 12.92
CA ASP A 50 -17.27 -3.25 12.16
C ASP A 50 -15.85 -3.49 11.62
N GLY A 51 -14.88 -2.65 11.97
CA GLY A 51 -13.49 -2.84 11.55
C GLY A 51 -12.74 -1.57 11.22
N VAL A 52 -11.61 -1.73 10.55
CA VAL A 52 -10.74 -0.63 10.13
C VAL A 52 -10.55 -0.69 8.62
N THR A 53 -10.75 0.44 7.97
CA THR A 53 -10.50 0.59 6.53
C THR A 53 -9.24 1.41 6.31
N TYR A 54 -8.26 0.82 5.63
CA TYR A 54 -7.05 1.51 5.18
C TYR A 54 -7.23 1.98 3.76
N ILE A 55 -6.79 3.20 3.52
CA ILE A 55 -6.69 3.79 2.18
C ILE A 55 -5.23 4.12 1.95
N ILE A 56 -4.64 3.48 0.94
CA ILE A 56 -3.26 3.69 0.55
C ILE A 56 -3.26 4.35 -0.82
N VAL A 57 -2.68 5.54 -0.90
CA VAL A 57 -2.59 6.28 -2.15
C VAL A 57 -1.13 6.38 -2.56
N ASN A 58 -0.81 5.84 -3.72
CA ASN A 58 0.51 5.98 -4.32
C ASN A 58 0.39 6.88 -5.54
N LYS A 59 1.29 7.82 -5.66
CA LYS A 59 1.28 8.78 -6.75
C LYS A 59 2.64 8.82 -7.43
N TRP A 60 2.65 8.73 -8.77
CA TRP A 60 3.85 8.84 -9.60
C TRP A 60 3.76 10.06 -10.50
N PRO A 61 4.90 10.64 -10.92
CA PRO A 61 4.92 11.81 -11.80
C PRO A 61 4.35 11.52 -13.19
N SER A 62 4.33 10.25 -13.60
CA SER A 62 3.79 9.84 -14.91
C SER A 62 3.31 8.38 -14.86
N GLN A 63 2.46 8.02 -15.82
CA GLN A 63 2.04 6.64 -16.04
C GLN A 63 3.24 5.75 -16.39
N GLU A 64 4.18 6.26 -17.16
CA GLU A 64 5.40 5.55 -17.53
C GLU A 64 6.26 5.20 -16.32
N ALA A 65 6.43 6.14 -15.38
CA ALA A 65 7.16 5.90 -14.14
C ALA A 65 6.47 4.82 -13.28
N ARG A 66 5.14 4.86 -13.18
CA ARG A 66 4.37 3.84 -12.46
C ARG A 66 4.53 2.46 -13.11
N GLU A 67 4.33 2.35 -14.40
CA GLU A 67 4.42 1.07 -15.13
C GLU A 67 5.82 0.48 -15.02
N GLY A 68 6.85 1.31 -15.10
CA GLY A 68 8.24 0.89 -14.93
C GLY A 68 8.51 0.32 -13.55
N PHE A 69 7.93 0.90 -12.50
CA PHE A 69 8.07 0.38 -11.14
C PHE A 69 7.22 -0.88 -10.92
N VAL A 70 5.92 -0.84 -11.20
CA VAL A 70 4.96 -1.92 -10.91
C VAL A 70 5.34 -3.23 -11.61
N GLY A 71 5.87 -3.16 -12.82
CA GLY A 71 6.33 -4.33 -13.57
C GLY A 71 7.73 -4.82 -13.23
N SER A 72 8.45 -4.14 -12.34
CA SER A 72 9.84 -4.45 -12.02
C SER A 72 10.00 -5.57 -11.00
N ASP A 73 11.16 -6.21 -11.01
CA ASP A 73 11.56 -7.18 -9.98
C ASP A 73 11.69 -6.50 -8.61
N ALA A 74 12.11 -5.24 -8.59
CA ALA A 74 12.22 -4.44 -7.38
C ALA A 74 10.86 -4.29 -6.68
N ALA A 75 9.77 -4.06 -7.43
CA ALA A 75 8.42 -3.99 -6.88
C ALA A 75 7.98 -5.31 -6.25
N LYS A 76 8.27 -6.42 -6.92
CA LYS A 76 7.95 -7.76 -6.41
C LYS A 76 8.75 -8.08 -5.14
N THR A 77 10.02 -7.71 -5.12
CA THR A 77 10.89 -7.89 -3.96
C THR A 77 10.39 -7.06 -2.78
N MET A 78 10.03 -5.81 -3.01
CA MET A 78 9.48 -4.93 -1.99
C MET A 78 8.18 -5.50 -1.39
N GLU A 79 7.25 -5.93 -2.23
CA GLU A 79 5.99 -6.55 -1.79
C GLU A 79 6.25 -7.81 -0.96
N SER A 80 7.12 -8.68 -1.44
CA SER A 80 7.51 -9.90 -0.74
C SER A 80 8.14 -9.61 0.62
N GLU A 81 9.00 -8.61 0.70
CA GLU A 81 9.63 -8.18 1.95
C GLU A 81 8.61 -7.63 2.95
N ILE A 82 7.68 -6.78 2.49
CA ILE A 82 6.61 -6.24 3.32
C ILE A 82 5.75 -7.36 3.89
N ASN A 83 5.34 -8.32 3.06
CA ASN A 83 4.54 -9.46 3.48
C ASN A 83 5.28 -10.35 4.49
N SER A 84 6.57 -10.58 4.27
CA SER A 84 7.41 -11.37 5.18
C SER A 84 7.59 -10.70 6.54
N LEU A 85 7.80 -9.39 6.54
CA LEU A 85 7.90 -8.61 7.78
C LEU A 85 6.59 -8.61 8.56
N PHE A 86 5.47 -8.47 7.86
CA PHE A 86 4.14 -8.56 8.48
C PHE A 86 3.92 -9.91 9.15
N GLU A 87 4.23 -11.00 8.46
CA GLU A 87 4.12 -12.36 8.99
C GLU A 87 5.04 -12.56 10.21
N GLU A 88 6.27 -12.07 10.16
CA GLU A 88 7.21 -12.12 11.28
C GLU A 88 6.66 -11.40 12.51
N LYS A 89 6.05 -10.23 12.32
CA LYS A 89 5.54 -9.40 13.41
C LYS A 89 4.24 -9.93 14.02
N THR A 90 3.40 -10.57 13.24
CA THR A 90 2.06 -11.01 13.66
C THR A 90 1.92 -12.52 13.83
N GLY A 91 2.82 -13.30 13.24
CA GLY A 91 2.69 -14.76 13.15
C GLY A 91 1.60 -15.22 12.18
N VAL A 92 1.00 -14.30 11.44
CA VAL A 92 -0.09 -14.57 10.50
C VAL A 92 0.33 -14.10 9.11
N SER A 93 0.13 -14.93 8.08
CA SER A 93 0.40 -14.50 6.71
C SER A 93 -0.57 -13.40 6.28
N SER A 94 -0.14 -12.53 5.39
CA SER A 94 -1.00 -11.47 4.85
C SER A 94 -2.23 -12.04 4.13
N ASP A 95 -2.10 -13.22 3.51
CA ASP A 95 -3.20 -13.92 2.87
C ASP A 95 -4.23 -14.43 3.87
N GLU A 96 -3.78 -14.97 5.00
CA GLU A 96 -4.68 -15.43 6.08
C GLU A 96 -5.34 -14.26 6.83
N ALA A 97 -4.57 -13.22 7.12
CA ALA A 97 -5.11 -12.00 7.71
C ALA A 97 -6.16 -11.37 6.79
N GLY A 98 -6.01 -11.58 5.49
CA GLY A 98 -6.88 -11.05 4.46
C GLY A 98 -8.11 -11.90 4.12
N LYS A 99 -8.39 -12.99 4.81
CA LYS A 99 -9.54 -13.87 4.47
C LYS A 99 -10.88 -13.14 4.42
N ASP A 100 -11.05 -12.14 5.26
CA ASP A 100 -12.26 -11.33 5.34
C ASP A 100 -11.99 -9.87 4.92
N VAL A 101 -10.87 -9.62 4.24
CA VAL A 101 -10.47 -8.29 3.81
C VAL A 101 -11.00 -8.01 2.41
N ILE A 102 -11.66 -6.88 2.27
CA ILE A 102 -11.96 -6.32 0.96
C ILE A 102 -10.70 -5.58 0.51
N SER A 103 -10.13 -6.02 -0.62
CA SER A 103 -8.99 -5.34 -1.23
C SER A 103 -9.38 -4.89 -2.62
N GLU A 104 -9.32 -3.58 -2.83
CA GLU A 104 -9.58 -2.97 -4.13
C GLU A 104 -8.37 -2.14 -4.55
N SER A 105 -8.02 -2.20 -5.81
CA SER A 105 -6.96 -1.37 -6.39
C SER A 105 -7.48 -0.65 -7.63
N MET A 106 -7.18 0.62 -7.71
CA MET A 106 -7.59 1.46 -8.83
C MET A 106 -6.37 2.24 -9.33
N PHE A 107 -6.17 2.24 -10.64
CA PHE A 107 -5.10 2.99 -11.30
C PHE A 107 -5.71 4.07 -12.17
N LEU A 108 -5.32 5.32 -11.91
CA LEU A 108 -5.82 6.48 -12.61
C LEU A 108 -4.68 7.29 -13.22
N GLY A 109 -4.83 7.68 -14.48
CA GLY A 109 -4.02 8.72 -15.08
C GLY A 109 -4.75 10.05 -14.92
N LEU A 110 -4.14 11.01 -14.27
CA LEU A 110 -4.73 12.32 -14.01
C LEU A 110 -3.89 13.42 -14.63
N ASP A 111 -4.57 14.34 -15.29
CA ASP A 111 -3.99 15.60 -15.73
C ASP A 111 -4.35 16.67 -14.69
N VAL A 112 -3.34 17.12 -13.94
CA VAL A 112 -3.56 18.09 -12.87
C VAL A 112 -3.90 19.45 -13.46
N GLN A 113 -5.16 19.85 -13.30
CA GLN A 113 -5.67 21.14 -13.78
C GLN A 113 -5.46 22.27 -12.76
N PHE A 114 -5.31 21.92 -11.50
CA PHE A 114 -5.31 22.88 -10.41
C PHE A 114 -4.59 22.31 -9.20
N SER A 115 -3.76 23.12 -8.57
CA SER A 115 -3.14 22.77 -7.28
C SER A 115 -3.15 23.99 -6.34
N LEU A 116 -3.35 23.69 -5.08
CA LEU A 116 -3.31 24.69 -4.01
C LEU A 116 -1.91 24.79 -3.39
#